data_17abd5569a3e4df8b0559d465243a203
#
_entry.id   17abd5569a3e4df8b0559d465243a203
#
_cell.length_a   1.000
_cell.length_b   1.000
_cell.length_c   1.000
_cell.angle_alpha   90.00
_cell.angle_beta   90.00
_cell.angle_gamma   90.00
#
_symmetry.space_group_name_H-M   'P 1'
#
loop_
_entity.id
_entity.type
_entity.pdbx_description
1 polymer ?
#
loop_
_entity_poly.entity_id
_entity_poly.type
_entity_poly.pdbx_seq_one_letter_code
_entity_poly.pdbx_strand_id
1 'polypeptide(L)'
;MKNKTIWSNRFKNKTSQSFQKIGSSIHIDKRLYEQDIAASIVHTQMLVKQKIIKSEDGNKIINGLKKIKVQMDKGNFEFKEKFEDIHLNIEKALFEIIGPSAGFLHTARSRNDQVVTDFKLWIKKTSNEIIKDISVVMRNLIKKAEKNTDTVMPGLTHLKNAQPISFAHYLLSYYAVSYTHLTLPTNREV
;
A
#
# COMPACT_ATOMS: atom_id res chain seq x y z
N MET A 1 -7.30 18.32 25.22
CA MET A 1 -8.12 18.85 24.10
C MET A 1 -9.33 17.95 23.90
N LYS A 2 -10.57 18.50 24.01
CA LYS A 2 -11.81 17.74 23.84
C LYS A 2 -11.88 17.13 22.43
N ASN A 3 -12.41 15.92 22.32
CA ASN A 3 -12.65 15.12 21.12
C ASN A 3 -13.30 15.94 19.97
N LYS A 4 -12.51 16.70 19.23
CA LYS A 4 -12.99 17.43 18.05
C LYS A 4 -12.59 16.65 16.81
N THR A 5 -13.56 16.20 16.01
CA THR A 5 -13.35 15.73 14.64
C THR A 5 -12.94 16.91 13.76
N ILE A 6 -12.34 16.68 12.60
CA ILE A 6 -11.93 17.73 11.64
C ILE A 6 -13.09 18.68 11.34
N TRP A 7 -14.32 18.18 11.30
CA TRP A 7 -15.54 18.90 10.94
C TRP A 7 -16.27 19.55 12.11
N SER A 8 -15.83 19.30 13.38
CA SER A 8 -16.57 19.71 14.59
C SER A 8 -16.78 21.22 14.75
N ASN A 9 -15.99 22.05 14.07
CA ASN A 9 -16.13 23.51 14.12
C ASN A 9 -17.17 24.05 13.15
N ARG A 10 -17.64 23.25 12.17
CA ARG A 10 -18.63 23.64 11.17
C ARG A 10 -20.06 23.24 11.52
N PHE A 11 -20.23 22.31 12.43
CA PHE A 11 -21.54 21.79 12.79
C PHE A 11 -21.84 22.03 14.26
N LYS A 12 -23.08 22.43 14.56
CA LYS A 12 -23.55 22.64 15.95
C LYS A 12 -23.74 21.29 16.67
N ASN A 13 -24.10 20.25 15.95
CA ASN A 13 -24.37 18.91 16.48
C ASN A 13 -23.17 17.97 16.28
N LYS A 14 -23.04 16.98 17.17
CA LYS A 14 -22.07 15.89 17.01
C LYS A 14 -22.47 15.02 15.80
N THR A 15 -21.48 14.55 15.03
CA THR A 15 -21.71 13.57 13.96
C THR A 15 -22.29 12.28 14.52
N SER A 16 -23.25 11.67 13.79
CA SER A 16 -23.83 10.38 14.19
C SER A 16 -22.78 9.26 14.09
N GLN A 17 -22.99 8.19 14.86
CA GLN A 17 -22.13 6.99 14.76
C GLN A 17 -22.15 6.37 13.34
N SER A 18 -23.30 6.38 12.70
CA SER A 18 -23.46 5.87 11.31
C SER A 18 -22.62 6.69 10.34
N PHE A 19 -22.62 8.01 10.46
CA PHE A 19 -21.78 8.89 9.64
C PHE A 19 -20.29 8.61 9.84
N GLN A 20 -19.86 8.43 11.10
CA GLN A 20 -18.46 8.10 11.41
C GLN A 20 -18.04 6.76 10.83
N LYS A 21 -18.90 5.73 10.90
CA LYS A 21 -18.64 4.41 10.32
C LYS A 21 -18.54 4.44 8.79
N ILE A 22 -19.41 5.20 8.13
CA ILE A 22 -19.39 5.34 6.65
C ILE A 22 -18.16 6.14 6.20
N GLY A 23 -17.78 7.17 6.95
CA GLY A 23 -16.65 8.04 6.62
C GLY A 23 -15.28 7.45 6.98
N SER A 24 -15.22 6.37 7.79
CA SER A 24 -13.95 5.80 8.22
C SER A 24 -13.40 4.79 7.22
N SER A 25 -12.18 5.03 6.74
CA SER A 25 -11.43 4.15 5.83
C SER A 25 -10.28 3.42 6.50
N ILE A 26 -10.00 3.67 7.79
CA ILE A 26 -8.83 3.16 8.51
C ILE A 26 -8.67 1.63 8.44
N HIS A 27 -9.77 0.88 8.40
CA HIS A 27 -9.75 -0.57 8.31
C HIS A 27 -9.15 -1.09 6.99
N ILE A 28 -9.17 -0.25 5.92
CA ILE A 28 -8.60 -0.54 4.61
C ILE A 28 -7.25 0.14 4.46
N ASP A 29 -7.20 1.45 4.67
CA ASP A 29 -6.07 2.31 4.31
C ASP A 29 -4.89 2.25 5.30
N LYS A 30 -5.05 1.63 6.47
CA LYS A 30 -3.92 1.34 7.37
C LYS A 30 -2.75 0.64 6.68
N ARG A 31 -2.97 -0.02 5.55
CA ARG A 31 -1.94 -0.66 4.72
C ARG A 31 -0.97 0.34 4.09
N LEU A 32 -1.38 1.60 3.97
CA LEU A 32 -0.61 2.67 3.32
C LEU A 32 0.37 3.37 4.27
N TYR A 33 0.46 2.97 5.54
CA TYR A 33 1.26 3.67 6.55
C TYR A 33 2.74 3.85 6.15
N GLU A 34 3.34 2.83 5.52
CA GLU A 34 4.74 2.92 5.06
C GLU A 34 4.91 4.00 3.99
N GLN A 35 3.98 4.06 3.04
CA GLN A 35 4.00 5.02 1.94
C GLN A 35 3.74 6.42 2.44
N ASP A 36 2.74 6.60 3.31
CA ASP A 36 2.43 7.90 3.91
C ASP A 36 3.60 8.45 4.72
N ILE A 37 4.23 7.62 5.56
CA ILE A 37 5.40 8.05 6.34
C ILE A 37 6.57 8.39 5.42
N ALA A 38 6.85 7.58 4.40
CA ALA A 38 7.94 7.84 3.46
C ALA A 38 7.71 9.14 2.67
N ALA A 39 6.51 9.32 2.10
CA ALA A 39 6.15 10.53 1.37
C ALA A 39 6.16 11.76 2.29
N SER A 40 5.69 11.64 3.52
CA SER A 40 5.68 12.71 4.52
C SER A 40 7.08 13.14 4.94
N ILE A 41 8.02 12.21 5.06
CA ILE A 41 9.43 12.52 5.32
C ILE A 41 10.03 13.34 4.16
N VAL A 42 9.83 12.89 2.91
CA VAL A 42 10.32 13.59 1.72
C VAL A 42 9.69 14.98 1.59
N HIS A 43 8.37 15.09 1.83
CA HIS A 43 7.68 16.37 1.85
C HIS A 43 8.27 17.32 2.88
N THR A 44 8.54 16.85 4.10
CA THR A 44 9.16 17.64 5.16
C THR A 44 10.57 18.09 4.77
N GLN A 45 11.37 17.21 4.16
CA GLN A 45 12.72 17.56 3.66
C GLN A 45 12.64 18.66 2.60
N MET A 46 11.67 18.59 1.70
CA MET A 46 11.43 19.64 0.70
C MET A 46 11.07 20.96 1.36
N LEU A 47 10.15 20.98 2.33
CA LEU A 47 9.75 22.18 3.06
C LEU A 47 10.96 22.86 3.76
N VAL A 48 11.84 22.09 4.36
CA VAL A 48 13.08 22.59 4.98
C VAL A 48 14.04 23.13 3.91
N LYS A 49 14.27 22.37 2.83
CA LYS A 49 15.17 22.77 1.74
C LYS A 49 14.75 24.08 1.09
N GLN A 50 13.45 24.29 0.92
CA GLN A 50 12.86 25.50 0.37
C GLN A 50 12.70 26.63 1.42
N LYS A 51 13.16 26.41 2.67
CA LYS A 51 13.08 27.38 3.77
C LYS A 51 11.64 27.79 4.14
N ILE A 52 10.64 26.93 3.83
CA ILE A 52 9.23 27.15 4.17
C ILE A 52 9.01 26.91 5.66
N ILE A 53 9.70 25.89 6.22
CA ILE A 53 9.73 25.62 7.65
C ILE A 53 11.17 25.62 8.17
N LYS A 54 11.35 25.85 9.47
CA LYS A 54 12.66 25.82 10.10
C LYS A 54 13.21 24.39 10.13
N SER A 55 14.54 24.24 9.99
CA SER A 55 15.23 22.95 10.03
C SER A 55 14.99 22.20 11.34
N GLU A 56 14.88 22.92 12.46
CA GLU A 56 14.58 22.33 13.75
C GLU A 56 13.22 21.62 13.78
N ASP A 57 12.18 22.28 13.28
CA ASP A 57 10.82 21.71 13.19
C ASP A 57 10.79 20.52 12.22
N GLY A 58 11.47 20.65 11.06
CA GLY A 58 11.59 19.55 10.10
C GLY A 58 12.25 18.31 10.71
N ASN A 59 13.34 18.49 11.46
CA ASN A 59 14.00 17.38 12.15
C ASN A 59 13.12 16.72 13.22
N LYS A 60 12.34 17.51 13.99
CA LYS A 60 11.38 16.98 14.94
C LYS A 60 10.34 16.11 14.24
N ILE A 61 9.76 16.60 13.13
CA ILE A 61 8.76 15.85 12.32
C ILE A 61 9.35 14.55 11.80
N ILE A 62 10.51 14.59 11.14
CA ILE A 62 11.14 13.39 10.57
C ILE A 62 11.43 12.34 11.65
N ASN A 63 11.98 12.76 12.80
CA ASN A 63 12.27 11.85 13.90
C ASN A 63 10.97 11.29 14.53
N GLY A 64 9.93 12.10 14.65
CA GLY A 64 8.62 11.66 15.12
C GLY A 64 8.00 10.61 14.19
N LEU A 65 8.00 10.85 12.87
CA LEU A 65 7.52 9.92 11.86
C LEU A 65 8.28 8.57 11.88
N LYS A 66 9.61 8.62 12.04
CA LYS A 66 10.42 7.38 12.19
C LYS A 66 10.05 6.58 13.44
N LYS A 67 9.76 7.25 14.56
CA LYS A 67 9.30 6.57 15.78
C LYS A 67 7.94 5.91 15.59
N ILE A 68 6.99 6.61 14.92
CA ILE A 68 5.68 6.07 14.59
C ILE A 68 5.82 4.83 13.68
N LYS A 69 6.67 4.91 12.66
CA LYS A 69 6.95 3.76 11.77
C LYS A 69 7.40 2.54 12.56
N VAL A 70 8.36 2.71 13.47
CA VAL A 70 8.84 1.59 14.31
C VAL A 70 7.73 0.99 15.18
N GLN A 71 6.81 1.81 15.69
CA GLN A 71 5.66 1.31 16.47
C GLN A 71 4.71 0.50 15.60
N MET A 72 4.44 0.97 14.36
CA MET A 72 3.58 0.27 13.40
C MET A 72 4.21 -1.05 12.92
N ASP A 73 5.51 -1.03 12.57
CA ASP A 73 6.27 -2.22 12.15
C ASP A 73 6.26 -3.33 13.22
N LYS A 74 6.25 -2.93 14.51
CA LYS A 74 6.19 -3.86 15.65
C LYS A 74 4.77 -4.27 16.05
N GLY A 75 3.75 -3.76 15.37
CA GLY A 75 2.34 -4.00 15.72
C GLY A 75 1.88 -3.33 17.03
N ASN A 76 2.64 -2.38 17.56
CA ASN A 76 2.37 -1.69 18.83
C ASN A 76 1.61 -0.36 18.63
N PHE A 77 1.18 -0.06 17.40
CA PHE A 77 0.43 1.17 17.11
C PHE A 77 -1.07 0.92 17.17
N GLU A 78 -1.78 1.69 17.96
CA GLU A 78 -3.24 1.63 18.07
C GLU A 78 -3.90 2.53 17.02
N PHE A 79 -4.57 1.91 16.03
CA PHE A 79 -5.38 2.64 15.05
C PHE A 79 -6.72 3.02 15.66
N LYS A 80 -7.05 4.31 15.64
CA LYS A 80 -8.29 4.85 16.23
C LYS A 80 -9.29 5.21 15.15
N GLU A 81 -10.42 4.49 15.06
CA GLU A 81 -11.49 4.74 14.07
C GLU A 81 -12.01 6.18 14.10
N LYS A 82 -12.01 6.83 15.27
CA LYS A 82 -12.41 8.24 15.40
C LYS A 82 -11.57 9.24 14.60
N PHE A 83 -10.42 8.79 14.07
CA PHE A 83 -9.55 9.60 13.22
C PHE A 83 -9.73 9.30 11.73
N GLU A 84 -10.80 8.58 11.37
CA GLU A 84 -11.27 8.36 10.01
C GLU A 84 -10.29 7.57 9.11
N ASP A 85 -9.07 8.07 8.88
CA ASP A 85 -8.08 7.52 7.96
C ASP A 85 -6.70 7.33 8.60
N ILE A 86 -5.78 6.65 7.88
CA ILE A 86 -4.40 6.42 8.31
C ILE A 86 -3.63 7.74 8.45
N HIS A 87 -3.88 8.69 7.57
CA HIS A 87 -3.16 9.96 7.54
C HIS A 87 -3.43 10.78 8.81
N LEU A 88 -4.70 10.86 9.22
CA LEU A 88 -5.05 11.57 10.45
C LEU A 88 -4.57 10.81 11.71
N ASN A 89 -4.57 9.47 11.68
CA ASN A 89 -3.98 8.67 12.76
C ASN A 89 -2.50 8.99 12.93
N ILE A 90 -1.73 9.07 11.84
CA ILE A 90 -0.30 9.44 11.87
C ILE A 90 -0.12 10.89 12.32
N GLU A 91 -0.88 11.84 11.80
CA GLU A 91 -0.81 13.25 12.20
C GLU A 91 -1.10 13.45 13.69
N LYS A 92 -2.09 12.74 14.24
CA LYS A 92 -2.42 12.81 15.67
C LYS A 92 -1.36 12.18 16.55
N ALA A 93 -0.84 11.02 16.15
CA ALA A 93 0.27 10.39 16.87
C ALA A 93 1.54 11.28 16.83
N LEU A 94 1.81 11.91 15.68
CA LEU A 94 2.92 12.84 15.57
C LEU A 94 2.74 14.03 16.51
N PHE A 95 1.53 14.60 16.59
CA PHE A 95 1.24 15.68 17.50
C PHE A 95 1.43 15.28 18.97
N GLU A 96 1.06 14.06 19.34
CA GLU A 96 1.28 13.52 20.70
C GLU A 96 2.79 13.42 21.04
N ILE A 97 3.65 13.17 20.03
CA ILE A 97 5.10 12.99 20.22
C ILE A 97 5.86 14.33 20.22
N ILE A 98 5.56 15.25 19.28
CA ILE A 98 6.37 16.46 19.06
C ILE A 98 5.61 17.77 19.30
N GLY A 99 4.33 17.72 19.65
CA GLY A 99 3.51 18.90 19.94
C GLY A 99 3.20 19.74 18.69
N PRO A 100 3.11 21.09 18.85
CA PRO A 100 2.65 22.00 17.79
C PRO A 100 3.42 21.95 16.48
N SER A 101 4.71 21.60 16.51
CA SER A 101 5.53 21.45 15.30
C SER A 101 4.96 20.43 14.30
N ALA A 102 4.14 19.46 14.77
CA ALA A 102 3.46 18.50 13.90
C ALA A 102 2.53 19.17 12.89
N GLY A 103 1.97 20.33 13.21
CA GLY A 103 1.08 21.08 12.31
C GLY A 103 1.75 21.51 11.02
N PHE A 104 3.08 21.66 10.99
CA PHE A 104 3.81 22.01 9.79
C PHE A 104 3.87 20.89 8.74
N LEU A 105 3.61 19.63 9.12
CA LEU A 105 3.61 18.51 8.17
C LEU A 105 2.62 18.70 7.02
N HIS A 106 1.47 19.32 7.29
CA HIS A 106 0.42 19.55 6.29
C HIS A 106 0.59 20.83 5.46
N THR A 107 1.69 21.56 5.65
CA THR A 107 1.96 22.83 4.95
C THR A 107 2.01 22.60 3.44
N ALA A 108 1.21 23.39 2.69
CA ALA A 108 1.11 23.33 1.23
C ALA A 108 0.78 21.93 0.66
N ARG A 109 0.02 21.12 1.39
CA ARG A 109 -0.34 19.76 1.00
C ARG A 109 -1.86 19.58 1.03
N SER A 110 -2.43 19.07 -0.04
CA SER A 110 -3.82 18.60 -0.07
C SER A 110 -3.90 17.15 0.41
N ARG A 111 -4.94 16.79 1.16
CA ARG A 111 -5.23 15.40 1.52
C ARG A 111 -5.40 14.54 0.27
N ASN A 112 -6.01 15.07 -0.79
CA ASN A 112 -6.21 14.35 -2.05
C ASN A 112 -4.88 13.98 -2.71
N ASP A 113 -3.92 14.92 -2.76
CA ASP A 113 -2.58 14.65 -3.31
C ASP A 113 -1.84 13.60 -2.48
N GLN A 114 -1.96 13.66 -1.15
CA GLN A 114 -1.38 12.72 -0.21
C GLN A 114 -1.90 11.30 -0.47
N VAL A 115 -3.21 11.11 -0.40
CA VAL A 115 -3.87 9.80 -0.58
C VAL A 115 -3.50 9.16 -1.92
N VAL A 116 -3.57 9.95 -3.03
CA VAL A 116 -3.27 9.43 -4.38
C VAL A 116 -1.79 9.08 -4.52
N THR A 117 -0.89 9.88 -3.94
CA THR A 117 0.55 9.59 -3.96
C THR A 117 0.87 8.30 -3.22
N ASP A 118 0.33 8.14 -2.01
CA ASP A 118 0.57 6.96 -1.18
C ASP A 118 0.00 5.70 -1.83
N PHE A 119 -1.18 5.79 -2.42
CA PHE A 119 -1.79 4.68 -3.16
C PHE A 119 -0.96 4.29 -4.38
N LYS A 120 -0.47 5.25 -5.16
CA LYS A 120 0.42 4.97 -6.31
C LYS A 120 1.74 4.31 -5.87
N LEU A 121 2.34 4.78 -4.78
CA LEU A 121 3.55 4.18 -4.22
C LEU A 121 3.28 2.74 -3.75
N TRP A 122 2.14 2.51 -3.11
CA TRP A 122 1.73 1.18 -2.69
C TRP A 122 1.52 0.23 -3.88
N ILE A 123 0.78 0.68 -4.93
CA ILE A 123 0.60 -0.09 -6.16
C ILE A 123 1.96 -0.47 -6.75
N LYS A 124 2.88 0.49 -6.88
CA LYS A 124 4.21 0.24 -7.44
C LYS A 124 4.99 -0.81 -6.64
N LYS A 125 4.97 -0.71 -5.31
CA LYS A 125 5.62 -1.69 -4.42
C LYS A 125 4.99 -3.08 -4.59
N THR A 126 3.67 -3.18 -4.43
CA THR A 126 2.94 -4.44 -4.47
C THR A 126 3.02 -5.11 -5.85
N SER A 127 2.95 -4.34 -6.95
CA SER A 127 3.12 -4.89 -8.30
C SER A 127 4.50 -5.53 -8.48
N ASN A 128 5.56 -4.89 -7.97
CA ASN A 128 6.91 -5.47 -8.03
C ASN A 128 7.03 -6.76 -7.18
N GLU A 129 6.33 -6.85 -6.06
CA GLU A 129 6.27 -8.07 -5.25
C GLU A 129 5.54 -9.19 -5.98
N ILE A 130 4.37 -8.92 -6.57
CA ILE A 130 3.60 -9.87 -7.38
C ILE A 130 4.42 -10.38 -8.57
N ILE A 131 5.13 -9.51 -9.28
CA ILE A 131 6.01 -9.91 -10.40
C ILE A 131 7.08 -10.90 -9.93
N LYS A 132 7.68 -10.66 -8.77
CA LYS A 132 8.67 -11.59 -8.19
C LYS A 132 8.04 -12.94 -7.86
N ASP A 133 6.86 -12.95 -7.23
CA ASP A 133 6.16 -14.17 -6.84
C ASP A 133 5.75 -15.00 -8.06
N ILE A 134 5.19 -14.37 -9.09
CA ILE A 134 4.88 -15.04 -10.37
C ILE A 134 6.16 -15.64 -10.98
N SER A 135 7.27 -14.90 -10.98
CA SER A 135 8.55 -15.40 -11.48
C SER A 135 9.07 -16.61 -10.70
N VAL A 136 8.80 -16.70 -9.39
CA VAL A 136 9.12 -17.88 -8.58
C VAL A 136 8.26 -19.07 -9.00
N VAL A 137 6.95 -18.88 -9.17
CA VAL A 137 6.04 -19.92 -9.66
C VAL A 137 6.49 -20.45 -11.02
N MET A 138 6.78 -19.56 -11.96
CA MET A 138 7.24 -19.92 -13.30
C MET A 138 8.52 -20.77 -13.28
N ARG A 139 9.52 -20.37 -12.47
CA ARG A 139 10.75 -21.18 -12.31
C ARG A 139 10.49 -22.56 -11.74
N ASN A 140 9.56 -22.67 -10.79
CA ASN A 140 9.21 -23.97 -10.20
C ASN A 140 8.45 -24.85 -11.19
N LEU A 141 7.59 -24.29 -12.05
CA LEU A 141 6.92 -25.02 -13.11
C LEU A 141 7.94 -25.61 -14.10
N ILE A 142 8.94 -24.83 -14.54
CA ILE A 142 10.02 -25.30 -15.42
C ILE A 142 10.79 -26.45 -14.76
N LYS A 143 11.30 -26.25 -13.53
CA LYS A 143 12.04 -27.27 -12.80
C LYS A 143 11.26 -28.58 -12.63
N LYS A 144 9.96 -28.49 -12.46
CA LYS A 144 9.10 -29.67 -12.35
C LYS A 144 8.85 -30.30 -13.73
N ALA A 145 8.69 -29.49 -14.77
CA ALA A 145 8.55 -29.97 -16.16
C ALA A 145 9.81 -30.74 -16.62
N GLU A 146 11.02 -30.21 -16.37
CA GLU A 146 12.29 -30.85 -16.69
C GLU A 146 12.42 -32.27 -16.12
N LYS A 147 11.85 -32.52 -14.92
CA LYS A 147 11.87 -33.83 -14.28
C LYS A 147 10.80 -34.80 -14.77
N ASN A 148 9.89 -34.35 -15.65
CA ASN A 148 8.71 -35.11 -16.05
C ASN A 148 8.49 -35.06 -17.58
N THR A 149 9.56 -34.95 -18.35
CA THR A 149 9.51 -34.92 -19.82
C THR A 149 8.88 -36.15 -20.42
N ASP A 150 9.18 -37.32 -19.81
CA ASP A 150 8.75 -38.65 -20.28
C ASP A 150 7.52 -39.18 -19.51
N THR A 151 6.99 -38.40 -18.56
CA THR A 151 5.80 -38.76 -17.82
C THR A 151 4.56 -38.53 -18.67
N VAL A 152 3.96 -39.62 -19.18
CA VAL A 152 2.76 -39.56 -20.03
C VAL A 152 1.52 -39.47 -19.17
N MET A 153 0.57 -38.59 -19.56
CA MET A 153 -0.75 -38.44 -18.96
C MET A 153 -1.84 -38.24 -20.02
N PRO A 154 -3.12 -38.54 -19.69
CA PRO A 154 -4.21 -38.25 -20.61
C PRO A 154 -4.46 -36.74 -20.71
N GLY A 155 -4.46 -36.20 -21.92
CA GLY A 155 -5.07 -34.90 -22.21
C GLY A 155 -6.59 -35.05 -22.26
N LEU A 156 -7.30 -34.11 -21.67
CA LEU A 156 -8.75 -34.14 -21.54
C LEU A 156 -9.42 -33.01 -22.33
N THR A 157 -10.54 -33.34 -22.99
CA THR A 157 -11.49 -32.35 -23.52
C THR A 157 -12.88 -32.71 -23.04
N HIS A 158 -13.60 -31.74 -22.48
CA HIS A 158 -14.92 -31.94 -21.90
C HIS A 158 -14.98 -33.15 -20.92
N LEU A 159 -13.95 -33.28 -20.08
CA LEU A 159 -13.76 -34.39 -19.11
C LEU A 159 -13.63 -35.78 -19.74
N LYS A 160 -13.41 -35.87 -21.06
CA LYS A 160 -13.15 -37.10 -21.77
C LYS A 160 -11.70 -37.19 -22.26
N ASN A 161 -11.14 -38.41 -22.31
CA ASN A 161 -9.81 -38.61 -22.82
C ASN A 161 -9.75 -38.19 -24.31
N ALA A 162 -8.79 -37.36 -24.63
CA ALA A 162 -8.51 -36.90 -26.00
C ALA A 162 -7.23 -37.54 -26.51
N GLN A 163 -6.07 -36.98 -26.18
CA GLN A 163 -4.79 -37.44 -26.66
C GLN A 163 -3.78 -37.62 -25.51
N PRO A 164 -2.77 -38.50 -25.65
CA PRO A 164 -1.68 -38.55 -24.68
C PRO A 164 -0.85 -37.26 -24.74
N ILE A 165 -0.49 -36.73 -23.59
CA ILE A 165 0.40 -35.57 -23.46
C ILE A 165 1.46 -35.87 -22.41
N SER A 166 2.58 -35.16 -22.41
CA SER A 166 3.53 -35.25 -21.28
C SER A 166 3.08 -34.35 -20.13
N PHE A 167 3.36 -34.74 -18.90
CA PHE A 167 3.14 -33.90 -17.74
C PHE A 167 3.94 -32.59 -17.80
N ALA A 168 5.13 -32.65 -18.42
CA ALA A 168 5.91 -31.44 -18.71
C ALA A 168 5.15 -30.47 -19.61
N HIS A 169 4.54 -30.94 -20.70
CA HIS A 169 3.72 -30.10 -21.57
C HIS A 169 2.55 -29.44 -20.84
N TYR A 170 1.87 -30.19 -19.99
CA TYR A 170 0.81 -29.67 -19.15
C TYR A 170 1.30 -28.54 -18.22
N LEU A 171 2.43 -28.73 -17.55
CA LEU A 171 3.00 -27.70 -16.66
C LEU A 171 3.46 -26.44 -17.41
N LEU A 172 4.02 -26.62 -18.63
CA LEU A 172 4.48 -25.50 -19.45
C LEU A 172 3.33 -24.66 -20.01
N SER A 173 2.11 -25.19 -20.09
CA SER A 173 0.94 -24.39 -20.46
C SER A 173 0.67 -23.28 -19.43
N TYR A 174 0.80 -23.57 -18.13
CA TYR A 174 0.67 -22.57 -17.05
C TYR A 174 1.83 -21.57 -17.06
N TYR A 175 3.04 -22.04 -17.38
CA TYR A 175 4.19 -21.15 -17.57
C TYR A 175 3.92 -20.14 -18.69
N ALA A 176 3.46 -20.59 -19.86
CA ALA A 176 3.18 -19.74 -21.01
C ALA A 176 2.13 -18.67 -20.70
N VAL A 177 1.04 -19.04 -20.01
CA VAL A 177 0.01 -18.08 -19.56
C VAL A 177 0.59 -17.04 -18.60
N SER A 178 1.38 -17.49 -17.61
CA SER A 178 2.00 -16.58 -16.65
C SER A 178 3.00 -15.62 -17.30
N TYR A 179 3.79 -16.12 -18.26
CA TYR A 179 4.71 -15.30 -19.06
C TYR A 179 3.96 -14.24 -19.88
N THR A 180 2.87 -14.62 -20.54
CA THR A 180 2.03 -13.70 -21.30
C THR A 180 1.51 -12.56 -20.39
N HIS A 181 1.02 -12.89 -19.20
CA HIS A 181 0.51 -11.86 -18.26
C HIS A 181 1.60 -10.89 -17.76
N LEU A 182 2.84 -11.36 -17.56
CA LEU A 182 3.96 -10.50 -17.18
C LEU A 182 4.46 -9.60 -18.32
N THR A 183 4.29 -10.04 -19.57
CA THR A 183 4.86 -9.40 -20.75
C THR A 183 3.82 -8.82 -21.70
N LEU A 184 2.55 -8.74 -21.28
CA LEU A 184 1.51 -8.12 -22.09
C LEU A 184 1.96 -6.74 -22.55
N PRO A 185 2.06 -6.51 -23.87
CA PRO A 185 2.28 -5.17 -24.38
C PRO A 185 1.10 -4.31 -23.94
N THR A 186 1.37 -3.24 -23.26
CA THR A 186 0.38 -2.20 -22.99
C THR A 186 0.14 -1.42 -24.28
N ASN A 187 -0.55 -2.03 -25.23
CA ASN A 187 -1.04 -1.30 -26.40
C ASN A 187 -2.08 -0.30 -25.90
N ARG A 188 -1.66 0.95 -25.82
CA ARG A 188 -2.52 2.11 -25.54
C ARG A 188 -3.25 2.58 -26.81
N GLU A 189 -3.51 1.72 -27.73
CA GLU A 189 -4.30 2.05 -28.91
C GLU A 189 -5.73 1.56 -28.68
N VAL A 190 -6.50 2.40 -27.99
CA VAL A 190 -7.96 2.46 -28.09
C VAL A 190 -8.32 3.90 -28.37
#